data_7b98c6e918f37f81da92bf66a197eeec
#
_entry.id   7b98c6e918f37f81da92bf66a197eeec
#
_cell.length_a   1.000
_cell.length_b   1.000
_cell.length_c   1.000
_cell.angle_alpha   90.00
_cell.angle_beta   90.00
_cell.angle_gamma   90.00
#
_symmetry.space_group_name_H-M   'P 1'
#
loop_
_entity.id
_entity.type
_entity.pdbx_description
1 polymer ?
#
loop_
_entity_poly.entity_id
_entity_poly.type
_entity_poly.pdbx_seq_one_letter_code
_entity_poly.pdbx_strand_id
1 'polypeptide(L)'
;FYVLKEGDFLSAKDKDKNPSLLQQEYSANSNAAIIQNYEVIKSKIKSIADNGNIEKFTNYLLNNCTFVNIVTDSQQEAFQFFDSQNSRGKALAPHDLLKSYHLREMNDDPEKYKIELINKWENTDQSSLENLFSENLYPLVRWFKSKDGLYYSSDKIDNFKGIKKGNNYNFAIYNRAANLFIEKFNLEKNYELVSASALNQFQLTQPIIAGKNFFNYSLHYLDLLEKVKHLADDHIDEKYLLKNTGRIGDLYVYSLFLNALVFFADRFNLGSLTKSRVLFFHKWAYSLRLKMQAVYQETINNYALGYSDRINEHLNIFESVSQMTEDRELDSIVLNTIKLDELNNKNNKTNDKYKDIYDFIFGTKGSK
;
A
#
# COMPACT_ATOMS: atom_id res chain seq x y z
N PHE A 1 -7.80 -0.58 -19.88
CA PHE A 1 -8.63 -1.17 -20.94
C PHE A 1 -8.46 -0.32 -22.19
N TYR A 2 -7.70 -0.83 -23.15
CA TYR A 2 -7.67 -0.22 -24.48
C TYR A 2 -8.67 -0.95 -25.34
N VAL A 3 -9.72 -0.26 -25.75
CA VAL A 3 -10.63 -0.73 -26.78
C VAL A 3 -9.92 -0.49 -28.11
N LEU A 4 -9.45 -1.55 -28.74
CA LEU A 4 -8.99 -1.48 -30.12
C LEU A 4 -10.17 -1.04 -30.98
N LYS A 5 -10.07 0.10 -31.64
CA LYS A 5 -11.10 0.53 -32.60
C LYS A 5 -11.09 -0.39 -33.82
N GLU A 6 -12.25 -0.68 -34.34
CA GLU A 6 -12.48 -1.61 -35.46
C GLU A 6 -11.60 -1.33 -36.71
N GLY A 7 -11.08 -0.12 -36.86
CA GLY A 7 -10.15 0.27 -37.93
C GLY A 7 -8.69 -0.20 -37.78
N ASP A 8 -8.28 -0.60 -36.59
CA ASP A 8 -6.85 -0.91 -36.31
C ASP A 8 -6.42 -2.28 -36.86
N PHE A 9 -7.38 -3.18 -37.13
CA PHE A 9 -7.12 -4.51 -37.71
C PHE A 9 -7.00 -4.52 -39.22
N LEU A 10 -7.50 -3.50 -39.93
CA LEU A 10 -7.59 -3.51 -41.41
C LEU A 10 -6.35 -2.87 -42.09
N SER A 11 -5.46 -2.20 -41.35
CA SER A 11 -4.28 -1.53 -41.93
C SER A 11 -3.03 -2.42 -42.03
N ALA A 12 -3.11 -3.70 -41.68
CA ALA A 12 -1.99 -4.66 -41.73
C ALA A 12 -1.45 -4.98 -43.15
N LYS A 13 -1.79 -4.19 -44.16
CA LYS A 13 -1.23 -4.33 -45.51
C LYS A 13 0.13 -3.67 -45.72
N ASP A 14 0.56 -2.83 -44.82
CA ASP A 14 1.90 -2.21 -44.87
C ASP A 14 2.90 -3.07 -44.08
N LYS A 15 3.70 -3.85 -44.77
CA LYS A 15 4.69 -4.80 -44.21
C LYS A 15 5.81 -4.17 -43.38
N ASP A 16 5.91 -2.84 -43.34
CA ASP A 16 7.04 -2.12 -42.71
C ASP A 16 6.63 -1.21 -41.53
N LYS A 17 5.36 -1.21 -41.13
CA LYS A 17 4.92 -0.42 -39.97
C LYS A 17 4.81 -1.27 -38.72
N ASN A 18 5.38 -0.75 -37.62
CA ASN A 18 5.16 -1.34 -36.30
C ASN A 18 3.65 -1.52 -36.05
N PRO A 19 3.23 -2.64 -35.44
CA PRO A 19 1.83 -2.85 -35.10
C PRO A 19 1.27 -1.65 -34.33
N SER A 20 0.02 -1.28 -34.60
CA SER A 20 -0.65 -0.14 -33.92
C SER A 20 -0.57 -0.22 -32.39
N LEU A 21 -0.52 -1.43 -31.85
CA LEU A 21 -0.33 -1.70 -30.42
C LEU A 21 1.00 -1.13 -29.88
N LEU A 22 2.07 -1.12 -30.69
CA LEU A 22 3.38 -0.60 -30.28
C LEU A 22 3.53 0.92 -30.48
N GLN A 23 2.56 1.55 -31.14
CA GLN A 23 2.54 3.00 -31.39
C GLN A 23 1.74 3.78 -30.33
N GLN A 24 1.08 3.10 -29.41
CA GLN A 24 0.33 3.73 -28.34
C GLN A 24 1.26 4.17 -27.21
N GLU A 25 0.95 5.29 -26.58
CA GLU A 25 1.66 5.74 -25.39
C GLU A 25 1.14 4.97 -24.17
N TYR A 26 1.96 4.06 -23.67
CA TYR A 26 1.70 3.31 -22.43
C TYR A 26 2.62 3.83 -21.30
N SER A 27 2.31 3.46 -20.07
CA SER A 27 3.26 3.63 -18.98
C SER A 27 4.56 2.86 -19.27
N ALA A 28 5.68 3.30 -18.69
CA ALA A 28 6.99 2.67 -18.94
C ALA A 28 6.99 1.16 -18.67
N ASN A 29 6.33 0.73 -17.58
CA ASN A 29 6.23 -0.69 -17.21
C ASN A 29 5.32 -1.47 -18.17
N SER A 30 4.17 -0.91 -18.53
CA SER A 30 3.25 -1.55 -19.48
C SER A 30 3.88 -1.65 -20.86
N ASN A 31 4.59 -0.61 -21.30
CA ASN A 31 5.29 -0.61 -22.57
C ASN A 31 6.39 -1.68 -22.63
N ALA A 32 7.20 -1.81 -21.58
CA ALA A 32 8.24 -2.84 -21.49
C ALA A 32 7.61 -4.25 -21.55
N ALA A 33 6.54 -4.50 -20.81
CA ALA A 33 5.85 -5.80 -20.80
C ALA A 33 5.22 -6.13 -22.15
N ILE A 34 4.60 -5.16 -22.81
CA ILE A 34 3.99 -5.34 -24.15
C ILE A 34 5.07 -5.67 -25.19
N ILE A 35 6.17 -4.92 -25.23
CA ILE A 35 7.30 -5.16 -26.13
C ILE A 35 7.91 -6.54 -25.87
N GLN A 36 8.17 -6.89 -24.62
CA GLN A 36 8.71 -8.20 -24.27
C GLN A 36 7.80 -9.34 -24.72
N ASN A 37 6.50 -9.26 -24.44
CA ASN A 37 5.53 -10.27 -24.86
C ASN A 37 5.41 -10.35 -26.39
N TYR A 38 5.44 -9.22 -27.08
CA TYR A 38 5.44 -9.18 -28.54
C TYR A 38 6.64 -9.92 -29.12
N GLU A 39 7.87 -9.67 -28.64
CA GLU A 39 9.07 -10.36 -29.09
C GLU A 39 9.05 -11.87 -28.79
N VAL A 40 8.52 -12.28 -27.63
CA VAL A 40 8.33 -13.69 -27.30
C VAL A 40 7.37 -14.37 -28.27
N ILE A 41 6.22 -13.75 -28.55
CA ILE A 41 5.23 -14.29 -29.49
C ILE A 41 5.81 -14.35 -30.89
N LYS A 42 6.47 -13.28 -31.37
CA LYS A 42 7.11 -13.19 -32.67
C LYS A 42 8.18 -14.29 -32.85
N SER A 43 9.00 -14.50 -31.83
CA SER A 43 10.02 -15.55 -31.83
C SER A 43 9.38 -16.95 -31.92
N LYS A 44 8.28 -17.20 -31.19
CA LYS A 44 7.55 -18.47 -31.24
C LYS A 44 6.92 -18.72 -32.59
N ILE A 45 6.27 -17.71 -33.18
CA ILE A 45 5.67 -17.81 -34.54
C ILE A 45 6.76 -18.05 -35.58
N LYS A 46 7.91 -17.35 -35.47
CA LYS A 46 9.04 -17.57 -36.37
C LYS A 46 9.56 -19.01 -36.28
N SER A 47 9.73 -19.54 -35.09
CA SER A 47 10.14 -20.93 -34.88
C SER A 47 9.15 -21.94 -35.48
N ILE A 48 7.83 -21.68 -35.42
CA ILE A 48 6.80 -22.52 -36.03
C ILE A 48 6.91 -22.44 -37.57
N ALA A 49 7.18 -21.27 -38.13
CA ALA A 49 7.35 -21.06 -39.56
C ALA A 49 8.61 -21.77 -40.12
N ASP A 50 9.76 -21.58 -39.40
CA ASP A 50 11.04 -22.20 -39.78
C ASP A 50 10.96 -23.73 -39.79
N ASN A 51 10.10 -24.31 -38.91
CA ASN A 51 9.83 -25.75 -38.86
C ASN A 51 8.76 -26.21 -39.90
N GLY A 52 8.30 -25.35 -40.79
CA GLY A 52 7.31 -25.67 -41.82
C GLY A 52 5.87 -25.96 -41.31
N ASN A 53 5.58 -25.56 -40.06
CA ASN A 53 4.29 -25.84 -39.42
C ASN A 53 3.34 -24.64 -39.39
N ILE A 54 3.65 -23.55 -40.09
CA ILE A 54 2.85 -22.31 -39.99
C ILE A 54 1.43 -22.51 -40.54
N GLU A 55 1.24 -23.28 -41.63
CA GLU A 55 -0.10 -23.56 -42.18
C GLU A 55 -0.95 -24.40 -41.20
N LYS A 56 -0.34 -25.42 -40.58
CA LYS A 56 -1.02 -26.23 -39.56
C LYS A 56 -1.42 -25.40 -38.36
N PHE A 57 -0.54 -24.53 -37.92
CA PHE A 57 -0.81 -23.63 -36.80
C PHE A 57 -1.93 -22.65 -37.12
N THR A 58 -1.90 -22.05 -38.34
CA THR A 58 -2.94 -21.11 -38.79
C THR A 58 -4.29 -21.81 -38.89
N ASN A 59 -4.32 -23.00 -39.52
CA ASN A 59 -5.55 -23.79 -39.62
C ASN A 59 -6.09 -24.22 -38.27
N TYR A 60 -5.23 -24.58 -37.33
CA TYR A 60 -5.64 -24.88 -35.95
C TYR A 60 -6.25 -23.66 -35.28
N LEU A 61 -5.59 -22.50 -35.37
CA LEU A 61 -6.07 -21.25 -34.78
C LEU A 61 -7.44 -20.84 -35.33
N LEU A 62 -7.63 -20.92 -36.64
CA LEU A 62 -8.87 -20.48 -37.32
C LEU A 62 -10.02 -21.45 -37.13
N ASN A 63 -9.76 -22.75 -37.05
CA ASN A 63 -10.82 -23.76 -37.07
C ASN A 63 -11.06 -24.43 -35.71
N ASN A 64 -10.09 -24.40 -34.78
CA ASN A 64 -10.17 -25.11 -33.53
C ASN A 64 -10.10 -24.20 -32.30
N CYS A 65 -9.85 -22.89 -32.49
CA CYS A 65 -9.88 -21.90 -31.40
C CYS A 65 -11.16 -21.06 -31.49
N THR A 66 -11.85 -20.92 -30.37
CA THR A 66 -13.04 -20.07 -30.24
C THR A 66 -12.72 -18.89 -29.38
N PHE A 67 -13.05 -17.69 -29.86
CA PHE A 67 -12.91 -16.45 -29.11
C PHE A 67 -14.29 -15.91 -28.76
N VAL A 68 -14.48 -15.47 -27.55
CA VAL A 68 -15.68 -14.74 -27.14
C VAL A 68 -15.35 -13.25 -27.21
N ASN A 69 -15.99 -12.57 -28.17
CA ASN A 69 -15.92 -11.12 -28.28
C ASN A 69 -17.17 -10.52 -27.63
N ILE A 70 -16.95 -9.70 -26.58
CA ILE A 70 -18.01 -9.00 -25.86
C ILE A 70 -17.88 -7.52 -26.20
N VAL A 71 -18.89 -7.00 -26.85
CA VAL A 71 -19.00 -5.58 -27.18
C VAL A 71 -20.07 -4.99 -26.26
N THR A 72 -19.73 -3.93 -25.55
CA THR A 72 -20.67 -3.17 -24.72
C THR A 72 -20.42 -1.68 -24.88
N ASP A 73 -21.48 -0.92 -24.97
CA ASP A 73 -21.45 0.54 -25.01
C ASP A 73 -21.45 1.13 -23.57
N SER A 74 -21.65 0.26 -22.57
CA SER A 74 -21.67 0.63 -21.15
C SER A 74 -20.34 0.32 -20.49
N GLN A 75 -19.64 1.38 -20.06
CA GLN A 75 -18.42 1.23 -19.28
C GLN A 75 -18.65 0.43 -17.98
N GLN A 76 -19.84 0.58 -17.38
CA GLN A 76 -20.20 -0.15 -16.17
C GLN A 76 -20.32 -1.66 -16.41
N GLU A 77 -20.93 -2.07 -17.53
CA GLU A 77 -21.05 -3.48 -17.91
C GLU A 77 -19.67 -4.07 -18.26
N ALA A 78 -18.83 -3.31 -18.97
CA ALA A 78 -17.46 -3.72 -19.26
C ALA A 78 -16.68 -4.05 -17.98
N PHE A 79 -16.79 -3.22 -16.95
CA PHE A 79 -16.16 -3.45 -15.66
C PHE A 79 -16.77 -4.63 -14.89
N GLN A 80 -18.09 -4.81 -14.90
CA GLN A 80 -18.74 -5.97 -14.27
C GLN A 80 -18.28 -7.27 -14.92
N PHE A 81 -18.19 -7.27 -16.24
CA PHE A 81 -17.67 -8.43 -16.98
C PHE A 81 -16.20 -8.70 -16.62
N PHE A 82 -15.37 -7.67 -16.60
CA PHE A 82 -13.98 -7.79 -16.19
C PHE A 82 -13.84 -8.37 -14.77
N ASP A 83 -14.58 -7.84 -13.80
CA ASP A 83 -14.57 -8.33 -12.42
C ASP A 83 -15.00 -9.81 -12.36
N SER A 84 -16.00 -10.20 -13.16
CA SER A 84 -16.48 -11.60 -13.22
C SER A 84 -15.48 -12.57 -13.85
N GLN A 85 -14.70 -12.12 -14.85
CA GLN A 85 -13.68 -12.94 -15.49
C GLN A 85 -12.42 -13.13 -14.65
N ASN A 86 -12.10 -12.16 -13.78
CA ASN A 86 -10.96 -12.27 -12.88
C ASN A 86 -11.07 -13.41 -11.84
N SER A 87 -12.29 -13.91 -11.62
CA SER A 87 -12.52 -15.09 -10.78
C SER A 87 -12.10 -16.42 -11.43
N ARG A 88 -11.79 -16.44 -12.74
CA ARG A 88 -11.52 -17.65 -13.52
C ARG A 88 -10.07 -17.83 -13.95
N GLY A 89 -9.17 -16.87 -13.70
CA GLY A 89 -7.77 -16.90 -14.09
C GLY A 89 -6.82 -16.67 -12.90
N LYS A 90 -5.61 -16.16 -13.17
CA LYS A 90 -4.74 -15.62 -12.12
C LYS A 90 -5.45 -14.40 -11.52
N ALA A 91 -5.79 -14.48 -10.25
CA ALA A 91 -6.45 -13.37 -9.56
C ALA A 91 -5.62 -12.09 -9.70
N LEU A 92 -6.29 -10.97 -9.99
CA LEU A 92 -5.65 -9.66 -9.92
C LEU A 92 -5.23 -9.35 -8.49
N ALA A 93 -4.17 -8.59 -8.36
CA ALA A 93 -3.76 -8.08 -7.06
C ALA A 93 -4.87 -7.17 -6.48
N PRO A 94 -5.06 -7.16 -5.16
CA PRO A 94 -6.10 -6.35 -4.52
C PRO A 94 -6.05 -4.87 -4.91
N HIS A 95 -4.84 -4.30 -5.08
CA HIS A 95 -4.67 -2.91 -5.48
C HIS A 95 -5.07 -2.64 -6.94
N ASP A 96 -4.97 -3.63 -7.85
CA ASP A 96 -5.47 -3.52 -9.22
C ASP A 96 -7.00 -3.51 -9.28
N LEU A 97 -7.65 -4.31 -8.43
CA LEU A 97 -9.11 -4.30 -8.28
C LEU A 97 -9.59 -2.94 -7.75
N LEU A 98 -8.88 -2.37 -6.77
CA LEU A 98 -9.16 -1.04 -6.26
C LEU A 98 -8.95 0.03 -7.32
N LYS A 99 -7.86 -0.04 -8.11
CA LYS A 99 -7.63 0.85 -9.26
C LYS A 99 -8.84 0.87 -10.19
N SER A 100 -9.30 -0.30 -10.64
CA SER A 100 -10.47 -0.43 -11.52
C SER A 100 -11.73 0.15 -10.89
N TYR A 101 -11.96 -0.13 -9.61
CA TYR A 101 -13.10 0.40 -8.88
C TYR A 101 -13.09 1.93 -8.81
N HIS A 102 -11.97 2.53 -8.43
CA HIS A 102 -11.88 3.98 -8.27
C HIS A 102 -11.88 4.73 -9.60
N LEU A 103 -11.39 4.13 -10.69
CA LEU A 103 -11.52 4.71 -12.03
C LEU A 103 -12.98 4.86 -12.46
N ARG A 104 -13.86 3.90 -12.12
CA ARG A 104 -15.31 4.03 -12.35
C ARG A 104 -15.92 5.22 -11.63
N GLU A 105 -15.46 5.48 -10.42
CA GLU A 105 -15.97 6.61 -9.61
C GLU A 105 -15.47 7.99 -10.13
N MET A 106 -14.56 7.99 -11.14
CA MET A 106 -14.02 9.19 -11.78
C MET A 106 -14.69 9.53 -13.12
N ASN A 107 -15.86 8.98 -13.44
CA ASN A 107 -16.48 9.17 -14.76
C ASN A 107 -16.64 10.64 -15.18
N ASP A 108 -16.91 11.55 -14.23
CA ASP A 108 -17.12 12.98 -14.50
C ASP A 108 -15.81 13.80 -14.48
N ASP A 109 -14.67 13.17 -14.15
CA ASP A 109 -13.39 13.88 -14.12
C ASP A 109 -12.83 14.05 -15.54
N PRO A 110 -12.10 15.16 -15.85
CA PRO A 110 -11.48 15.35 -17.16
C PRO A 110 -10.53 14.22 -17.54
N GLU A 111 -10.60 13.75 -18.79
CA GLU A 111 -9.82 12.61 -19.27
C GLU A 111 -8.31 12.80 -19.10
N LYS A 112 -7.82 14.01 -19.40
CA LYS A 112 -6.40 14.37 -19.21
C LYS A 112 -5.95 14.15 -17.76
N TYR A 113 -6.79 14.54 -16.80
CA TYR A 113 -6.48 14.37 -15.38
C TYR A 113 -6.44 12.89 -14.97
N LYS A 114 -7.40 12.09 -15.49
CA LYS A 114 -7.41 10.62 -15.27
C LYS A 114 -6.12 9.99 -15.77
N ILE A 115 -5.70 10.33 -17.00
CA ILE A 115 -4.47 9.81 -17.62
C ILE A 115 -3.25 10.18 -16.79
N GLU A 116 -3.11 11.43 -16.36
CA GLU A 116 -1.99 11.89 -15.53
C GLU A 116 -1.93 11.12 -14.20
N LEU A 117 -3.07 10.90 -13.57
CA LEU A 117 -3.16 10.19 -12.28
C LEU A 117 -2.85 8.69 -12.43
N ILE A 118 -3.37 8.06 -13.50
CA ILE A 118 -3.08 6.67 -13.83
C ILE A 118 -1.59 6.49 -14.12
N ASN A 119 -0.99 7.39 -14.90
CA ASN A 119 0.43 7.33 -15.22
C ASN A 119 1.29 7.42 -13.95
N LYS A 120 0.94 8.28 -13.00
CA LYS A 120 1.64 8.35 -11.70
C LYS A 120 1.53 7.02 -10.95
N TRP A 121 0.34 6.43 -10.91
CA TRP A 121 0.11 5.15 -10.26
C TRP A 121 0.89 4.01 -10.92
N GLU A 122 0.86 3.91 -12.25
CA GLU A 122 1.52 2.83 -13.00
C GLU A 122 3.05 2.95 -13.01
N ASN A 123 3.58 4.17 -12.91
CA ASN A 123 5.01 4.41 -12.78
C ASN A 123 5.52 4.19 -11.34
N THR A 124 4.63 4.03 -10.37
CA THR A 124 4.99 3.62 -9.01
C THR A 124 5.32 2.12 -9.02
N ASP A 125 6.33 1.74 -8.25
CA ASP A 125 6.68 0.32 -8.11
C ASP A 125 5.50 -0.48 -7.55
N GLN A 126 5.05 -1.46 -8.31
CA GLN A 126 3.84 -2.22 -7.99
C GLN A 126 4.03 -3.10 -6.73
N SER A 127 5.24 -3.56 -6.46
CA SER A 127 5.55 -4.29 -5.23
C SER A 127 5.47 -3.38 -4.00
N SER A 128 5.90 -2.13 -4.13
CA SER A 128 5.74 -1.12 -3.07
C SER A 128 4.28 -0.79 -2.80
N LEU A 129 3.43 -0.72 -3.84
CA LEU A 129 1.98 -0.55 -3.65
C LEU A 129 1.34 -1.77 -2.97
N GLU A 130 1.69 -2.99 -3.39
CA GLU A 130 1.19 -4.21 -2.78
C GLU A 130 1.55 -4.26 -1.29
N ASN A 131 2.81 -4.01 -0.95
CA ASN A 131 3.29 -3.97 0.43
C ASN A 131 2.65 -2.84 1.23
N LEU A 132 2.47 -1.65 0.64
CA LEU A 132 1.77 -0.54 1.30
C LEU A 132 0.38 -0.96 1.76
N PHE A 133 -0.40 -1.63 0.91
CA PHE A 133 -1.75 -2.06 1.29
C PHE A 133 -1.73 -3.23 2.26
N SER A 134 -0.90 -4.25 2.02
CA SER A 134 -0.92 -5.49 2.80
C SER A 134 -0.24 -5.36 4.17
N GLU A 135 0.89 -4.65 4.25
CA GLU A 135 1.71 -4.61 5.45
C GLU A 135 1.55 -3.31 6.27
N ASN A 136 1.03 -2.25 5.64
CA ASN A 136 0.91 -0.96 6.31
C ASN A 136 -0.56 -0.52 6.42
N LEU A 137 -1.22 -0.15 5.33
CA LEU A 137 -2.54 0.49 5.39
C LEU A 137 -3.63 -0.43 5.94
N TYR A 138 -3.70 -1.68 5.47
CA TYR A 138 -4.75 -2.59 5.93
C TYR A 138 -4.64 -2.88 7.44
N PRO A 139 -3.47 -3.28 7.97
CA PRO A 139 -3.32 -3.41 9.41
C PRO A 139 -3.70 -2.12 10.16
N LEU A 140 -3.20 -0.96 9.73
CA LEU A 140 -3.43 0.31 10.42
C LEU A 140 -4.92 0.69 10.51
N VAL A 141 -5.66 0.60 9.39
CA VAL A 141 -7.10 0.94 9.38
C VAL A 141 -7.96 -0.07 10.17
N ARG A 142 -7.37 -1.20 10.55
CA ARG A 142 -8.02 -2.24 11.37
C ARG A 142 -7.65 -2.13 12.84
N TRP A 143 -6.35 -1.98 13.16
CA TRP A 143 -5.84 -2.01 14.52
C TRP A 143 -6.37 -0.87 15.39
N PHE A 144 -6.48 0.36 14.85
CA PHE A 144 -7.04 1.46 15.63
C PHE A 144 -8.54 1.29 15.96
N LYS A 145 -9.24 0.39 15.24
CA LYS A 145 -10.63 -0.02 15.51
C LYS A 145 -10.71 -1.29 16.36
N SER A 146 -9.59 -1.73 16.93
CA SER A 146 -9.47 -2.99 17.66
C SER A 146 -9.96 -4.21 16.87
N LYS A 147 -9.66 -4.22 15.55
CA LYS A 147 -10.02 -5.29 14.62
C LYS A 147 -8.78 -5.97 14.06
N ASP A 148 -8.91 -7.26 13.76
CA ASP A 148 -7.88 -8.06 13.11
C ASP A 148 -7.42 -7.44 11.79
N GLY A 149 -6.09 -7.26 11.65
CA GLY A 149 -5.40 -6.67 10.51
C GLY A 149 -4.61 -7.67 9.66
N LEU A 150 -4.86 -8.98 9.81
CA LEU A 150 -4.11 -10.01 9.11
C LEU A 150 -4.62 -10.28 7.69
N TYR A 151 -3.70 -10.74 6.83
CA TYR A 151 -3.97 -11.38 5.56
C TYR A 151 -4.86 -10.55 4.62
N TYR A 152 -4.36 -9.37 4.22
CA TYR A 152 -5.02 -8.56 3.20
C TYR A 152 -5.15 -9.34 1.89
N SER A 153 -6.33 -9.34 1.30
CA SER A 153 -6.69 -10.12 0.12
C SER A 153 -7.85 -9.46 -0.64
N SER A 154 -8.19 -10.01 -1.81
CA SER A 154 -9.20 -9.43 -2.69
C SER A 154 -10.61 -9.35 -2.08
N ASP A 155 -10.93 -10.20 -1.11
CA ASP A 155 -12.19 -10.15 -0.34
C ASP A 155 -12.23 -9.01 0.69
N LYS A 156 -11.09 -8.38 0.99
CA LYS A 156 -10.95 -7.32 2.00
C LYS A 156 -10.80 -5.91 1.42
N ILE A 157 -10.87 -5.76 0.11
CA ILE A 157 -10.72 -4.47 -0.59
C ILE A 157 -11.79 -3.45 -0.19
N ASP A 158 -12.92 -3.88 0.35
CA ASP A 158 -13.99 -2.99 0.81
C ASP A 158 -13.53 -1.98 1.86
N ASN A 159 -12.45 -2.27 2.59
CA ASN A 159 -11.85 -1.34 3.54
C ASN A 159 -11.33 -0.05 2.87
N PHE A 160 -11.05 -0.10 1.55
CA PHE A 160 -10.49 1.02 0.78
C PHE A 160 -11.41 1.53 -0.34
N LYS A 161 -12.60 0.96 -0.53
CA LYS A 161 -13.58 1.47 -1.53
C LYS A 161 -14.11 2.86 -1.18
N GLY A 162 -14.19 3.19 0.09
CA GLY A 162 -14.53 4.52 0.55
C GLY A 162 -15.96 4.97 0.25
N ILE A 163 -16.18 6.29 0.36
CA ILE A 163 -17.48 6.94 0.16
C ILE A 163 -17.70 7.21 -1.32
N LYS A 164 -18.77 6.65 -1.90
CA LYS A 164 -19.18 6.91 -3.30
C LYS A 164 -19.80 8.28 -3.47
N LYS A 165 -19.71 8.85 -4.70
CA LYS A 165 -20.37 10.11 -5.05
C LYS A 165 -21.87 10.12 -4.77
N GLY A 166 -22.56 9.02 -5.01
CA GLY A 166 -24.00 8.88 -4.82
C GLY A 166 -24.48 8.72 -3.37
N ASN A 167 -23.57 8.57 -2.40
CA ASN A 167 -23.96 8.40 -0.99
C ASN A 167 -24.38 9.73 -0.37
N ASN A 168 -25.68 9.89 -0.05
CA ASN A 168 -26.27 11.12 0.48
C ASN A 168 -26.59 11.04 2.00
N TYR A 169 -25.92 10.17 2.74
CA TYR A 169 -25.99 10.15 4.20
C TYR A 169 -25.26 11.37 4.79
N ASN A 170 -25.72 11.89 5.92
CA ASN A 170 -25.09 13.03 6.59
C ASN A 170 -23.59 12.85 6.78
N PHE A 171 -23.16 11.67 7.23
CA PHE A 171 -21.75 11.32 7.34
C PHE A 171 -20.98 11.46 6.02
N ALA A 172 -21.53 10.95 4.91
CA ALA A 172 -20.89 11.02 3.60
C ALA A 172 -20.81 12.47 3.07
N ILE A 173 -21.87 13.24 3.25
CA ILE A 173 -21.92 14.66 2.85
C ILE A 173 -20.89 15.47 3.63
N TYR A 174 -20.81 15.27 4.96
CA TYR A 174 -19.85 15.94 5.82
C TYR A 174 -18.40 15.69 5.38
N ASN A 175 -18.03 14.41 5.18
CA ASN A 175 -16.68 14.04 4.76
C ASN A 175 -16.33 14.58 3.37
N ARG A 176 -17.27 14.56 2.41
CA ARG A 176 -17.06 15.14 1.07
C ARG A 176 -16.89 16.64 1.14
N ALA A 177 -17.69 17.35 1.95
CA ALA A 177 -17.58 18.79 2.12
C ALA A 177 -16.24 19.18 2.75
N ALA A 178 -15.82 18.47 3.80
CA ALA A 178 -14.51 18.67 4.42
C ALA A 178 -13.35 18.45 3.43
N ASN A 179 -13.40 17.36 2.67
CA ASN A 179 -12.39 17.05 1.66
C ASN A 179 -12.32 18.12 0.55
N LEU A 180 -13.47 18.57 0.05
CA LEU A 180 -13.54 19.65 -0.95
C LEU A 180 -12.99 20.96 -0.42
N PHE A 181 -13.30 21.29 0.84
CA PHE A 181 -12.76 22.48 1.48
C PHE A 181 -11.24 22.44 1.57
N ILE A 182 -10.67 21.32 2.07
CA ILE A 182 -9.23 21.15 2.19
C ILE A 182 -8.53 21.22 0.84
N GLU A 183 -9.10 20.57 -0.20
CA GLU A 183 -8.56 20.61 -1.55
C GLU A 183 -8.51 22.06 -2.09
N LYS A 184 -9.59 22.83 -1.96
CA LYS A 184 -9.64 24.23 -2.39
C LYS A 184 -8.70 25.10 -1.58
N PHE A 185 -8.69 24.94 -0.25
CA PHE A 185 -7.83 25.69 0.65
C PHE A 185 -6.35 25.53 0.29
N ASN A 186 -5.93 24.30 -0.01
CA ASN A 186 -4.56 24.01 -0.41
C ASN A 186 -4.27 24.53 -1.84
N LEU A 187 -5.20 24.36 -2.79
CA LEU A 187 -5.02 24.77 -4.19
C LEU A 187 -4.89 26.31 -4.31
N GLU A 188 -5.70 27.04 -3.58
CA GLU A 188 -5.72 28.52 -3.57
C GLU A 188 -4.64 29.11 -2.64
N LYS A 189 -3.84 28.26 -1.98
CA LYS A 189 -2.81 28.64 -1.00
C LYS A 189 -3.34 29.54 0.13
N ASN A 190 -4.60 29.37 0.50
CA ASN A 190 -5.22 30.15 1.56
C ASN A 190 -4.55 29.99 2.93
N TYR A 191 -3.78 28.90 3.11
CA TYR A 191 -2.95 28.69 4.30
C TYR A 191 -1.86 29.78 4.46
N GLU A 192 -1.36 30.37 3.37
CA GLU A 192 -0.37 31.46 3.42
C GLU A 192 -0.95 32.72 4.08
N LEU A 193 -2.25 32.98 3.90
CA LEU A 193 -2.94 34.14 4.46
C LEU A 193 -3.06 34.07 6.00
N VAL A 194 -3.04 32.87 6.56
CA VAL A 194 -3.16 32.65 8.01
C VAL A 194 -1.86 32.16 8.63
N SER A 195 -0.74 32.31 7.93
CA SER A 195 0.60 31.89 8.37
C SER A 195 0.65 30.42 8.82
N ALA A 196 -0.09 29.59 8.11
CA ALA A 196 -0.16 28.15 8.35
C ALA A 196 0.55 27.36 7.23
N SER A 197 0.63 26.06 7.37
CA SER A 197 1.01 25.12 6.31
C SER A 197 -0.21 24.56 5.60
N ALA A 198 0.00 23.93 4.45
CA ALA A 198 -1.06 23.19 3.76
C ALA A 198 -1.69 22.14 4.70
N LEU A 199 -3.01 22.00 4.62
CA LEU A 199 -3.73 21.00 5.41
C LEU A 199 -3.48 19.60 4.85
N ASN A 200 -3.28 18.63 5.74
CA ASN A 200 -3.25 17.22 5.33
C ASN A 200 -4.65 16.82 4.85
N GLN A 201 -4.73 16.35 3.61
CA GLN A 201 -5.98 15.93 2.99
C GLN A 201 -6.45 14.57 3.49
N PHE A 202 -5.52 13.73 3.94
CA PHE A 202 -5.80 12.34 4.30
C PHE A 202 -5.47 12.08 5.76
N GLN A 203 -6.29 11.23 6.38
CA GLN A 203 -6.07 10.68 7.70
C GLN A 203 -6.53 9.22 7.73
N LEU A 204 -5.75 8.33 8.33
CA LEU A 204 -6.08 6.90 8.43
C LEU A 204 -7.37 6.62 9.21
N THR A 205 -7.74 7.52 10.11
CA THR A 205 -8.96 7.44 10.90
C THR A 205 -10.21 7.90 10.14
N GLN A 206 -10.05 8.54 8.99
CA GLN A 206 -11.14 9.05 8.16
C GLN A 206 -11.38 8.16 6.93
N PRO A 207 -12.61 8.08 6.44
CA PRO A 207 -12.90 7.30 5.24
C PRO A 207 -12.36 8.00 3.99
N ILE A 208 -11.86 7.22 3.05
CA ILE A 208 -11.47 7.70 1.72
C ILE A 208 -12.72 8.14 0.95
N ILE A 209 -12.62 9.19 0.15
CA ILE A 209 -13.63 9.50 -0.88
C ILE A 209 -13.26 8.71 -2.14
N ALA A 210 -14.20 7.95 -2.68
CA ALA A 210 -13.97 7.14 -3.86
C ALA A 210 -13.62 7.99 -5.10
N GLY A 211 -12.87 7.41 -6.01
CA GLY A 211 -12.35 8.08 -7.21
C GLY A 211 -10.93 8.60 -7.04
N LYS A 212 -10.65 9.81 -7.50
CA LYS A 212 -9.29 10.42 -7.52
C LYS A 212 -8.57 10.39 -6.17
N ASN A 213 -9.31 10.51 -5.09
CA ASN A 213 -8.72 10.58 -3.76
C ASN A 213 -8.05 9.28 -3.32
N PHE A 214 -8.50 8.14 -3.81
CA PHE A 214 -7.82 6.86 -3.55
C PHE A 214 -6.38 6.84 -4.08
N PHE A 215 -6.16 7.31 -5.29
CA PHE A 215 -4.83 7.35 -5.89
C PHE A 215 -3.91 8.33 -5.14
N ASN A 216 -4.42 9.52 -4.85
CA ASN A 216 -3.67 10.52 -4.09
C ASN A 216 -3.38 10.05 -2.65
N TYR A 217 -4.34 9.37 -2.01
CA TYR A 217 -4.18 8.73 -0.70
C TYR A 217 -3.04 7.71 -0.71
N SER A 218 -3.02 6.81 -1.69
CA SER A 218 -1.99 5.78 -1.78
C SER A 218 -0.59 6.38 -1.98
N LEU A 219 -0.47 7.36 -2.88
CA LEU A 219 0.80 8.05 -3.12
C LEU A 219 1.25 8.87 -1.90
N HIS A 220 0.31 9.50 -1.18
CA HIS A 220 0.59 10.20 0.06
C HIS A 220 1.20 9.28 1.13
N TYR A 221 0.60 8.10 1.34
CA TYR A 221 1.12 7.18 2.35
C TYR A 221 2.41 6.46 1.94
N LEU A 222 2.66 6.27 0.65
CA LEU A 222 3.99 5.86 0.19
C LEU A 222 5.06 6.90 0.55
N ASP A 223 4.80 8.16 0.25
CA ASP A 223 5.70 9.26 0.58
C ASP A 223 5.90 9.42 2.10
N LEU A 224 4.81 9.33 2.88
CA LEU A 224 4.88 9.39 4.34
C LEU A 224 5.69 8.23 4.91
N LEU A 225 5.51 7.01 4.40
CA LEU A 225 6.26 5.83 4.84
C LEU A 225 7.76 6.01 4.58
N GLU A 226 8.15 6.52 3.41
CA GLU A 226 9.56 6.80 3.11
C GLU A 226 10.15 7.89 4.02
N LYS A 227 9.42 8.97 4.26
CA LYS A 227 9.83 10.02 5.20
C LYS A 227 10.02 9.49 6.62
N VAL A 228 9.12 8.63 7.06
CA VAL A 228 9.20 7.99 8.39
C VAL A 228 10.37 7.02 8.48
N LYS A 229 10.69 6.27 7.41
CA LYS A 229 11.90 5.42 7.36
C LYS A 229 13.16 6.25 7.51
N HIS A 230 13.29 7.34 6.76
CA HIS A 230 14.44 8.24 6.89
C HIS A 230 14.55 8.83 8.29
N LEU A 231 13.42 9.28 8.86
CA LEU A 231 13.40 9.81 10.23
C LEU A 231 13.85 8.75 11.28
N ALA A 232 13.43 7.51 11.10
CA ALA A 232 13.87 6.41 11.97
C ALA A 232 15.39 6.18 11.87
N ASP A 233 15.93 6.23 10.64
CA ASP A 233 17.36 6.07 10.38
C ASP A 233 18.20 7.25 10.95
N ASP A 234 17.66 8.47 10.94
CA ASP A 234 18.31 9.64 11.52
C ASP A 234 18.39 9.57 13.06
N HIS A 235 17.46 8.88 13.69
CA HIS A 235 17.38 8.83 15.17
C HIS A 235 17.92 7.53 15.78
N ILE A 236 17.97 6.45 15.02
CA ILE A 236 18.37 5.12 15.51
C ILE A 236 19.39 4.52 14.56
N ASP A 237 20.58 4.20 15.10
CA ASP A 237 21.63 3.50 14.34
C ASP A 237 21.09 2.17 13.77
N GLU A 238 21.43 1.89 12.51
CA GLU A 238 20.97 0.71 11.76
C GLU A 238 21.20 -0.61 12.52
N LYS A 239 22.25 -0.72 13.31
CA LYS A 239 22.53 -1.91 14.12
C LYS A 239 21.45 -2.22 15.16
N TYR A 240 20.65 -1.24 15.57
CA TYR A 240 19.52 -1.39 16.49
C TYR A 240 18.18 -1.52 15.77
N LEU A 241 18.17 -1.38 14.43
CA LEU A 241 17.02 -1.64 13.59
C LEU A 241 17.14 -3.04 12.98
N LEU A 242 16.08 -3.82 13.02
CA LEU A 242 16.07 -5.22 12.55
C LEU A 242 15.80 -5.32 11.03
N LYS A 243 16.43 -4.47 10.21
CA LYS A 243 16.17 -4.38 8.77
C LYS A 243 16.71 -5.56 7.95
N ASN A 244 17.96 -5.98 8.25
CA ASN A 244 18.74 -6.90 7.39
C ASN A 244 19.25 -8.12 8.16
N THR A 245 18.36 -8.78 8.93
CA THR A 245 18.78 -9.89 9.80
C THR A 245 18.67 -11.26 9.14
N GLY A 246 17.99 -11.37 8.00
CA GLY A 246 17.64 -12.63 7.36
C GLY A 246 16.52 -13.40 8.09
N ARG A 247 15.93 -12.86 9.16
CA ARG A 247 14.84 -13.48 9.94
C ARG A 247 13.54 -12.74 9.69
N ILE A 248 12.54 -13.44 9.18
CA ILE A 248 11.22 -12.87 8.84
C ILE A 248 10.56 -12.19 10.05
N GLY A 249 10.64 -12.80 11.24
CA GLY A 249 10.06 -12.21 12.46
C GLY A 249 10.70 -10.88 12.88
N ASP A 250 11.95 -10.62 12.50
CA ASP A 250 12.62 -9.34 12.73
C ASP A 250 12.05 -8.25 11.79
N LEU A 251 11.79 -8.61 10.53
CA LEU A 251 11.15 -7.72 9.57
C LEU A 251 9.72 -7.35 9.99
N TYR A 252 8.97 -8.30 10.55
CA TYR A 252 7.63 -8.02 11.09
C TYR A 252 7.67 -7.00 12.24
N VAL A 253 8.64 -7.10 13.13
CA VAL A 253 8.82 -6.12 14.23
C VAL A 253 9.23 -4.75 13.70
N TYR A 254 10.10 -4.70 12.70
CA TYR A 254 10.48 -3.46 12.03
C TYR A 254 9.28 -2.81 11.33
N SER A 255 8.47 -3.60 10.62
CA SER A 255 7.23 -3.11 10.00
C SER A 255 6.23 -2.59 11.05
N LEU A 256 6.07 -3.29 12.17
CA LEU A 256 5.22 -2.82 13.27
C LEU A 256 5.70 -1.48 13.84
N PHE A 257 7.00 -1.31 14.02
CA PHE A 257 7.61 -0.06 14.45
C PHE A 257 7.32 1.08 13.47
N LEU A 258 7.55 0.87 12.18
CA LEU A 258 7.25 1.85 11.13
C LEU A 258 5.75 2.20 11.09
N ASN A 259 4.88 1.20 11.23
CA ASN A 259 3.43 1.40 11.27
C ASN A 259 3.01 2.30 12.45
N ALA A 260 3.63 2.14 13.62
CA ALA A 260 3.35 3.00 14.75
C ALA A 260 3.79 4.45 14.49
N LEU A 261 4.97 4.65 13.90
CA LEU A 261 5.45 5.98 13.50
C LEU A 261 4.56 6.63 12.44
N VAL A 262 4.18 5.87 11.39
CA VAL A 262 3.28 6.36 10.33
C VAL A 262 1.94 6.78 10.92
N PHE A 263 1.35 5.97 11.79
CA PHE A 263 0.05 6.26 12.40
C PHE A 263 0.09 7.51 13.28
N PHE A 264 1.18 7.69 14.05
CA PHE A 264 1.37 8.87 14.88
C PHE A 264 1.61 10.14 14.03
N ALA A 265 2.46 10.04 12.98
CA ALA A 265 2.71 11.14 12.05
C ALA A 265 1.45 11.55 11.27
N ASP A 266 0.63 10.57 10.88
CA ASP A 266 -0.66 10.82 10.25
C ASP A 266 -1.62 11.61 11.15
N ARG A 267 -1.64 11.27 12.43
CA ARG A 267 -2.53 11.92 13.41
C ARG A 267 -2.10 13.34 13.75
N PHE A 268 -0.79 13.57 13.96
CA PHE A 268 -0.28 14.83 14.49
C PHE A 268 0.57 15.62 13.50
N ASN A 269 1.46 15.07 12.80
CA ASN A 269 2.37 15.45 11.73
C ASN A 269 3.77 14.83 11.95
N LEU A 270 4.60 14.87 10.90
CA LEU A 270 5.96 14.32 10.97
C LEU A 270 6.85 15.03 12.02
N GLY A 271 6.68 16.35 12.20
CA GLY A 271 7.45 17.14 13.18
C GLY A 271 7.15 16.78 14.63
N SER A 272 6.01 16.17 14.91
CA SER A 272 5.66 15.68 16.26
C SER A 272 6.41 14.39 16.64
N LEU A 273 7.05 13.71 15.69
CA LEU A 273 7.94 12.57 15.94
C LEU A 273 9.33 13.02 16.40
N THR A 274 9.40 13.55 17.62
CA THR A 274 10.67 13.87 18.27
C THR A 274 11.51 12.60 18.50
N LYS A 275 12.82 12.75 18.72
CA LYS A 275 13.70 11.62 19.02
C LYS A 275 13.17 10.75 20.18
N SER A 276 12.66 11.37 21.25
CA SER A 276 12.11 10.64 22.40
C SER A 276 10.90 9.78 22.02
N ARG A 277 10.01 10.28 21.15
CA ARG A 277 8.83 9.55 20.69
C ARG A 277 9.20 8.44 19.70
N VAL A 278 10.18 8.68 18.83
CA VAL A 278 10.73 7.60 17.96
C VAL A 278 11.31 6.48 18.82
N LEU A 279 12.08 6.81 19.87
CA LEU A 279 12.62 5.83 20.82
C LEU A 279 11.52 5.13 21.63
N PHE A 280 10.43 5.82 21.96
CA PHE A 280 9.26 5.22 22.62
C PHE A 280 8.65 4.12 21.75
N PHE A 281 8.36 4.41 20.45
CA PHE A 281 7.81 3.42 19.53
C PHE A 281 8.79 2.29 19.25
N HIS A 282 10.07 2.58 19.17
CA HIS A 282 11.11 1.56 19.07
C HIS A 282 11.08 0.63 20.29
N LYS A 283 11.12 1.19 21.49
CA LYS A 283 11.00 0.42 22.72
C LYS A 283 9.73 -0.43 22.73
N TRP A 284 8.58 0.14 22.36
CA TRP A 284 7.31 -0.57 22.32
C TRP A 284 7.39 -1.78 21.36
N ALA A 285 7.74 -1.59 20.10
CA ALA A 285 7.75 -2.66 19.12
C ALA A 285 8.81 -3.74 19.38
N TYR A 286 10.02 -3.31 19.75
CA TYR A 286 11.15 -4.23 19.94
C TYR A 286 11.09 -4.99 21.24
N SER A 287 10.38 -4.51 22.24
CA SER A 287 10.11 -5.25 23.47
C SER A 287 9.44 -6.59 23.19
N LEU A 288 8.54 -6.66 22.20
CA LEU A 288 7.96 -7.93 21.75
C LEU A 288 9.03 -8.91 21.28
N ARG A 289 9.98 -8.44 20.46
CA ARG A 289 11.07 -9.27 19.94
C ARG A 289 12.01 -9.77 21.02
N LEU A 290 12.28 -8.94 22.00
CA LEU A 290 13.15 -9.29 23.14
C LEU A 290 12.52 -10.37 24.02
N LYS A 291 11.19 -10.39 24.13
CA LYS A 291 10.44 -11.40 24.91
C LYS A 291 10.19 -12.69 24.14
N MET A 292 10.16 -12.67 22.79
CA MET A 292 9.72 -13.79 21.98
C MET A 292 10.82 -14.32 21.05
N GLN A 293 11.03 -15.64 21.08
CA GLN A 293 12.00 -16.30 20.21
C GLN A 293 11.50 -16.37 18.75
N ALA A 294 10.23 -16.67 18.56
CA ALA A 294 9.56 -16.68 17.25
C ALA A 294 8.48 -15.60 17.23
N VAL A 295 8.48 -14.79 16.17
CA VAL A 295 7.49 -13.75 15.92
C VAL A 295 6.87 -14.02 14.56
N TYR A 296 5.57 -14.22 14.54
CA TYR A 296 4.75 -14.45 13.35
C TYR A 296 3.82 -13.25 13.13
N GLN A 297 3.14 -13.19 12.01
CA GLN A 297 2.17 -12.13 11.72
C GLN A 297 1.05 -12.08 12.75
N GLU A 298 0.55 -13.24 13.20
CA GLU A 298 -0.45 -13.34 14.27
C GLU A 298 0.06 -12.78 15.60
N THR A 299 1.35 -12.97 15.90
CA THR A 299 1.99 -12.41 17.09
C THR A 299 1.99 -10.88 17.05
N ILE A 300 2.35 -10.32 15.90
CA ILE A 300 2.31 -8.87 15.66
C ILE A 300 0.90 -8.33 15.80
N ASN A 301 -0.07 -8.99 15.15
CA ASN A 301 -1.47 -8.58 15.20
C ASN A 301 -2.03 -8.58 16.62
N ASN A 302 -1.79 -9.66 17.36
CA ASN A 302 -2.24 -9.75 18.76
C ASN A 302 -1.58 -8.70 19.64
N TYR A 303 -0.30 -8.42 19.43
CA TYR A 303 0.42 -7.39 20.16
C TYR A 303 -0.11 -5.98 19.83
N ALA A 304 -0.33 -5.68 18.56
CA ALA A 304 -0.90 -4.42 18.12
C ALA A 304 -2.29 -4.16 18.70
N LEU A 305 -3.09 -5.23 18.88
CA LEU A 305 -4.43 -5.18 19.49
C LEU A 305 -4.43 -5.17 21.03
N GLY A 306 -3.25 -5.28 21.67
CA GLY A 306 -3.15 -5.35 23.12
C GLY A 306 -3.51 -6.71 23.72
N TYR A 307 -3.55 -7.78 22.91
CA TYR A 307 -3.91 -9.14 23.37
C TYR A 307 -2.68 -9.98 23.75
N SER A 308 -1.48 -9.39 23.76
CA SER A 308 -0.28 -10.10 24.17
C SER A 308 -0.22 -10.26 25.68
N ASP A 309 -0.08 -11.52 26.14
CA ASP A 309 0.17 -11.87 27.55
C ASP A 309 1.66 -11.75 27.95
N ARG A 310 2.54 -11.41 27.00
CA ARG A 310 4.00 -11.42 27.20
C ARG A 310 4.55 -10.10 27.67
N ILE A 311 4.06 -9.00 27.09
CA ILE A 311 4.50 -7.64 27.42
C ILE A 311 3.48 -6.62 26.95
N ASN A 312 3.33 -5.51 27.65
CA ASN A 312 2.41 -4.41 27.35
C ASN A 312 0.95 -4.90 27.12
N GLU A 313 0.53 -5.85 27.97
CA GLU A 313 -0.83 -6.39 27.94
C GLU A 313 -1.86 -5.26 28.04
N HIS A 314 -2.96 -5.38 27.33
CA HIS A 314 -4.05 -4.41 27.23
C HIS A 314 -3.68 -3.06 26.59
N LEU A 315 -2.49 -2.91 26.01
CA LEU A 315 -2.09 -1.69 25.30
C LEU A 315 -2.29 -1.84 23.78
N ASN A 316 -3.40 -1.33 23.24
CA ASN A 316 -3.51 -1.05 21.81
C ASN A 316 -3.05 0.39 21.56
N ILE A 317 -1.80 0.55 21.11
CA ILE A 317 -1.21 1.85 20.88
C ILE A 317 -1.91 2.63 19.76
N PHE A 318 -2.44 1.95 18.75
CA PHE A 318 -3.14 2.57 17.62
C PHE A 318 -4.49 3.14 18.05
N GLU A 319 -5.25 2.40 18.86
CA GLU A 319 -6.50 2.90 19.43
C GLU A 319 -6.22 4.10 20.34
N SER A 320 -5.21 3.98 21.24
CA SER A 320 -4.81 5.07 22.14
C SER A 320 -4.47 6.34 21.35
N VAL A 321 -3.58 6.24 20.35
CA VAL A 321 -3.18 7.39 19.51
C VAL A 321 -4.38 7.96 18.75
N SER A 322 -5.32 7.12 18.26
CA SER A 322 -6.51 7.60 17.53
C SER A 322 -7.43 8.50 18.36
N GLN A 323 -7.37 8.36 19.69
CA GLN A 323 -8.20 9.12 20.64
C GLN A 323 -7.48 10.36 21.20
N MET A 324 -6.14 10.44 21.07
CA MET A 324 -5.38 11.59 21.55
C MET A 324 -5.78 12.89 20.85
N THR A 325 -5.83 13.97 21.58
CA THR A 325 -6.08 15.32 21.07
C THR A 325 -4.79 16.14 20.96
N GLU A 326 -3.78 15.78 21.71
CA GLU A 326 -2.44 16.40 21.71
C GLU A 326 -1.34 15.34 21.63
N ASP A 327 -0.26 15.65 20.92
CA ASP A 327 0.85 14.72 20.69
C ASP A 327 1.60 14.36 21.98
N ARG A 328 1.60 15.26 22.97
CA ARG A 328 2.22 15.05 24.29
C ARG A 328 1.51 14.00 25.16
N GLU A 329 0.29 13.63 24.84
CA GLU A 329 -0.43 12.57 25.57
C GLU A 329 0.30 11.21 25.44
N LEU A 330 1.05 11.00 24.35
CA LEU A 330 1.89 9.83 24.19
C LEU A 330 2.93 9.69 25.31
N ASP A 331 3.46 10.83 25.82
CA ASP A 331 4.51 10.86 26.81
C ASP A 331 4.02 10.36 28.19
N SER A 332 2.70 10.26 28.39
CA SER A 332 2.05 9.70 29.59
C SER A 332 1.94 8.17 29.59
N ILE A 333 2.10 7.53 28.43
CA ILE A 333 2.01 6.08 28.33
C ILE A 333 3.26 5.42 28.89
N VAL A 334 3.08 4.57 29.89
CA VAL A 334 4.18 3.83 30.52
C VAL A 334 4.29 2.44 29.91
N LEU A 335 5.45 2.13 29.33
CA LEU A 335 5.74 0.80 28.81
C LEU A 335 6.40 -0.08 29.86
N ASN A 336 6.03 -1.35 29.84
CA ASN A 336 6.63 -2.35 30.73
C ASN A 336 8.14 -2.46 30.48
N THR A 337 8.89 -2.71 31.53
CA THR A 337 10.33 -2.99 31.45
C THR A 337 10.59 -4.48 31.36
N ILE A 338 11.65 -4.85 30.66
CA ILE A 338 12.11 -6.24 30.55
C ILE A 338 13.36 -6.35 31.42
N LYS A 339 13.41 -7.36 32.29
CA LYS A 339 14.64 -7.69 33.04
C LYS A 339 15.56 -8.53 32.14
N LEU A 340 16.86 -8.44 32.42
CA LEU A 340 17.88 -9.13 31.60
C LEU A 340 17.69 -10.66 31.57
N ASP A 341 17.23 -11.25 32.68
CA ASP A 341 16.93 -12.67 32.81
C ASP A 341 15.67 -13.11 32.08
N GLU A 342 14.81 -12.17 31.71
CA GLU A 342 13.60 -12.42 30.93
C GLU A 342 13.84 -12.38 29.42
N LEU A 343 15.04 -12.03 28.97
CA LEU A 343 15.39 -12.14 27.55
C LEU A 343 15.29 -13.60 27.13
N ASN A 344 14.62 -13.84 26.00
CA ASN A 344 14.41 -15.21 25.51
C ASN A 344 15.71 -15.79 24.93
N ASN A 345 16.61 -16.18 25.80
CA ASN A 345 18.01 -16.52 25.53
C ASN A 345 18.34 -18.03 25.63
N LYS A 346 17.40 -18.93 25.32
CA LYS A 346 17.69 -20.37 25.48
C LYS A 346 18.72 -20.96 24.50
N ASN A 347 19.21 -20.22 23.51
CA ASN A 347 20.24 -20.69 22.57
C ASN A 347 21.34 -19.63 22.32
N ASN A 348 22.34 -19.64 23.13
CA ASN A 348 23.41 -18.67 23.34
C ASN A 348 24.40 -18.38 22.19
N LYS A 349 24.14 -18.67 20.93
CA LYS A 349 25.12 -18.45 19.86
C LYS A 349 24.78 -17.39 18.81
N THR A 350 23.60 -16.75 18.89
CA THR A 350 23.18 -15.69 17.93
C THR A 350 22.75 -14.38 18.62
N ASN A 351 23.13 -14.16 19.86
CA ASN A 351 22.40 -13.27 20.76
C ASN A 351 23.06 -11.91 21.07
N ASP A 352 24.26 -11.64 20.56
CA ASP A 352 24.90 -10.35 20.83
C ASP A 352 24.03 -9.19 20.29
N LYS A 353 23.41 -9.37 19.12
CA LYS A 353 22.56 -8.32 18.51
C LYS A 353 21.31 -7.98 19.35
N TYR A 354 20.60 -8.96 19.90
CA TYR A 354 19.43 -8.69 20.75
C TYR A 354 19.83 -8.16 22.12
N LYS A 355 21.00 -8.53 22.61
CA LYS A 355 21.58 -7.94 23.79
C LYS A 355 21.94 -6.48 23.55
N ASP A 356 22.55 -6.16 22.43
CA ASP A 356 22.82 -4.76 22.04
C ASP A 356 21.55 -3.92 21.95
N ILE A 357 20.47 -4.47 21.37
CA ILE A 357 19.16 -3.81 21.31
C ILE A 357 18.58 -3.65 22.73
N TYR A 358 18.69 -4.67 23.59
CA TYR A 358 18.27 -4.57 24.98
C TYR A 358 19.02 -3.47 25.72
N ASP A 359 20.35 -3.45 25.60
CA ASP A 359 21.21 -2.46 26.24
C ASP A 359 20.93 -1.04 25.71
N PHE A 360 20.57 -0.91 24.43
CA PHE A 360 20.13 0.36 23.84
C PHE A 360 18.80 0.85 24.42
N ILE A 361 17.83 -0.04 24.61
CA ILE A 361 16.47 0.29 25.06
C ILE A 361 16.39 0.46 26.57
N PHE A 362 17.05 -0.42 27.34
CA PHE A 362 16.92 -0.54 28.81
C PHE A 362 18.20 -0.29 29.58
N GLY A 363 19.34 -0.17 28.92
CA GLY A 363 20.63 0.07 29.58
C GLY A 363 20.74 1.49 30.11
N THR A 364 21.51 1.65 31.17
CA THR A 364 21.75 2.93 31.88
C THR A 364 22.45 4.01 31.04
N LYS A 365 22.89 3.71 29.82
CA LYS A 365 23.54 4.64 28.89
C LYS A 365 22.58 5.42 27.99
N GLY A 366 21.27 5.08 27.95
CA GLY A 366 20.27 5.73 27.10
C GLY A 366 19.50 6.89 27.72
N SER A 367 19.86 7.32 28.95
CA SER A 367 19.19 8.40 29.71
C SER A 367 20.03 9.68 29.74
N LYS A 368 20.65 10.07 28.62
CA LYS A 368 21.27 11.40 28.52
C LYS A 368 20.92 12.08 27.22
#